data_0935ab6960856ff2f718d3442392dc85
#
_entry.id   0935ab6960856ff2f718d3442392dc85
#
_cell.length_a   1.000
_cell.length_b   1.000
_cell.length_c   1.000
_cell.angle_alpha   90.00
_cell.angle_beta   90.00
_cell.angle_gamma   90.00
#
_symmetry.space_group_name_H-M   'P 1'
#
loop_
_entity.id
_entity.type
_entity.pdbx_description
1 polymer ?
#
loop_
_entity_poly.entity_id
_entity_poly.type
_entity_poly.pdbx_seq_one_letter_code
_entity_poly.pdbx_strand_id
1 'polypeptide(L)'
;MGNTSLTIVYHIKKRPKYRIVFEFLNLMTLGFGLSLFSSRTLNYEHMNKENKRGWYTSDGMFYLYNGDLSHYSDGYWPTVNPYKMPGTTETDAKRADSDTGKVLPSAFVGTSKLDDANATATMDFTNWNQTLTAHKSWFMLKDKIAFLGSNIQNTSTDTAATTIDQRKLESSNPYKVYVNDKEASLTEQEKDYPETQSVFLESSDSKKNIGYFFFKKSSISMSKALQKGAWKDINEGQSDKEVENEFLTISQAHKQNGDSYGYMLIPNVDRATFNQMIKELESSLIENNETLQSVYDAKQGVWGIVKYDDSVSTISNQFQVLKRGVYTIRKEGDEYKIAYYNPETQESAPDQEVFKKLEQAAQPQVQNSKEKEKSEEEKNHSDQKNLPQTGEGQSILASLGFLLLGAFYLFRRGKNN
;
A
#
# COMPACT_ATOMS: atom_id res chain seq x y z
N MET A 1 15.54 9.24 23.70
CA MET A 1 14.19 8.70 23.48
C MET A 1 13.35 9.85 22.94
N GLY A 2 13.25 9.98 21.64
CA GLY A 2 12.52 11.06 20.97
C GLY A 2 11.08 10.63 20.71
N ASN A 3 10.13 11.40 21.20
CA ASN A 3 8.71 11.24 20.91
C ASN A 3 8.48 11.47 19.40
N THR A 4 8.14 10.42 18.68
CA THR A 4 7.63 10.49 17.32
C THR A 4 6.13 10.74 17.36
N SER A 5 5.71 11.92 16.94
CA SER A 5 4.29 12.26 16.81
C SER A 5 3.88 12.23 15.34
N LEU A 6 2.80 11.51 15.04
CA LEU A 6 2.05 11.67 13.80
C LEU A 6 1.32 13.01 13.88
N THR A 7 1.70 13.96 13.07
CA THR A 7 0.99 15.24 13.00
C THR A 7 0.05 15.17 11.79
N ILE A 8 -1.22 14.84 12.05
CA ILE A 8 -2.28 15.03 11.08
C ILE A 8 -2.72 16.51 11.21
N VAL A 9 -2.32 17.33 10.25
CA VAL A 9 -2.74 18.73 10.25
C VAL A 9 -4.08 18.84 9.55
N TYR A 10 -5.16 18.74 10.34
CA TYR A 10 -6.47 19.20 9.87
C TYR A 10 -6.51 20.73 9.88
N HIS A 11 -6.30 21.36 8.75
CA HIS A 11 -6.59 22.78 8.62
C HIS A 11 -8.07 22.98 8.27
N ILE A 12 -8.94 22.90 9.31
CA ILE A 12 -10.33 23.35 9.20
C ILE A 12 -10.37 24.85 9.46
N LYS A 13 -10.06 25.66 8.46
CA LYS A 13 -10.47 27.07 8.48
C LYS A 13 -11.81 27.21 7.78
N LYS A 14 -12.80 27.75 8.47
CA LYS A 14 -14.14 28.14 7.97
C LYS A 14 -14.04 29.22 6.89
N ARG A 15 -13.50 28.89 5.72
CA ARG A 15 -13.68 29.68 4.49
C ARG A 15 -13.79 28.72 3.32
N PRO A 16 -14.85 28.84 2.48
CA PRO A 16 -15.28 27.75 1.60
C PRO A 16 -14.53 27.64 0.25
N LYS A 17 -13.28 28.06 0.13
CA LYS A 17 -12.64 28.10 -1.20
C LYS A 17 -11.37 27.26 -1.38
N TYR A 18 -10.65 26.89 -0.30
CA TYR A 18 -9.36 26.20 -0.47
C TYR A 18 -9.17 25.16 0.63
N ARG A 19 -9.04 23.90 0.26
CA ARG A 19 -8.68 22.85 1.20
C ARG A 19 -7.86 21.76 0.50
N ILE A 20 -6.57 21.82 0.69
CA ILE A 20 -5.66 20.71 0.43
C ILE A 20 -5.47 20.03 1.78
N VAL A 21 -5.77 18.74 1.87
CA VAL A 21 -5.48 17.95 3.06
C VAL A 21 -4.08 17.40 2.90
N PHE A 22 -3.14 17.88 3.72
CA PHE A 22 -1.82 17.29 3.85
C PHE A 22 -1.83 16.40 5.09
N GLU A 23 -1.54 15.14 4.91
CA GLU A 23 -1.26 14.23 6.02
C GLU A 23 0.23 13.90 6.03
N PHE A 24 0.91 14.25 7.12
CA PHE A 24 2.29 13.88 7.36
C PHE A 24 2.34 12.76 8.39
N LEU A 25 2.79 11.60 7.97
CA LEU A 25 3.14 10.49 8.83
C LEU A 25 4.63 10.61 9.17
N ASN A 26 4.98 10.92 10.42
CA ASN A 26 6.36 10.97 10.86
C ASN A 26 6.76 9.61 11.45
N LEU A 27 7.33 8.77 10.62
CA LEU A 27 7.85 7.44 10.99
C LEU A 27 9.34 7.59 11.33
N MET A 28 9.67 7.75 12.61
CA MET A 28 11.01 7.66 13.25
C MET A 28 12.27 8.14 12.49
N THR A 29 12.29 8.67 11.36
CA THR A 29 13.33 9.20 10.44
C THR A 29 12.80 9.27 9.02
N LEU A 30 11.53 8.92 8.83
CA LEU A 30 10.84 8.87 7.57
C LEU A 30 9.64 9.83 7.63
N GLY A 31 9.57 10.76 6.69
CA GLY A 31 8.38 11.56 6.46
C GLY A 31 7.64 11.03 5.24
N PHE A 32 6.35 10.78 5.38
CA PHE A 32 5.46 10.49 4.26
C PHE A 32 4.35 11.53 4.22
N GLY A 33 4.17 12.18 3.08
CA GLY A 33 3.10 13.12 2.82
C GLY A 33 2.19 12.62 1.71
N LEU A 34 0.89 12.85 1.84
CA LEU A 34 -0.11 12.53 0.84
C LEU A 34 -0.97 13.75 0.58
N SER A 35 -1.18 14.11 -0.67
CA SER A 35 -1.98 15.27 -1.06
C SER A 35 -3.20 14.83 -1.86
N LEU A 36 -4.39 15.21 -1.36
CA LEU A 36 -5.70 14.83 -1.90
C LEU A 36 -6.58 16.07 -2.08
N PHE A 37 -7.38 16.09 -3.14
CA PHE A 37 -8.52 17.01 -3.26
C PHE A 37 -9.83 16.27 -2.99
N SER A 38 -10.90 17.02 -2.82
CA SER A 38 -12.26 16.47 -2.71
C SER A 38 -13.28 17.37 -3.41
N SER A 39 -14.53 16.93 -3.50
CA SER A 39 -15.64 17.74 -4.03
C SER A 39 -15.90 19.03 -3.25
N ARG A 40 -15.16 19.28 -2.16
CA ARG A 40 -15.24 20.51 -1.32
C ARG A 40 -14.07 21.45 -1.60
N THR A 41 -13.15 21.11 -2.49
CA THR A 41 -11.93 21.88 -2.79
C THR A 41 -11.69 21.95 -4.28
N LEU A 42 -10.86 22.88 -4.71
CA LEU A 42 -10.26 22.80 -6.04
C LEU A 42 -9.26 21.64 -6.06
N ASN A 43 -9.15 20.98 -7.21
CA ASN A 43 -8.20 19.89 -7.40
C ASN A 43 -6.73 20.37 -7.46
N TYR A 44 -6.52 21.65 -7.81
CA TYR A 44 -5.22 22.28 -7.65
C TYR A 44 -5.38 23.82 -7.64
N GLU A 45 -4.37 24.50 -7.14
CA GLU A 45 -4.34 25.94 -7.04
C GLU A 45 -3.22 26.53 -7.90
N HIS A 46 -3.61 27.51 -8.70
CA HIS A 46 -2.70 28.36 -9.45
C HIS A 46 -3.20 29.81 -9.33
N MET A 47 -2.27 30.76 -9.16
CA MET A 47 -2.61 32.17 -9.01
C MET A 47 -1.45 33.04 -9.50
N ASN A 48 -1.77 34.21 -10.05
CA ASN A 48 -0.78 35.21 -10.49
C ASN A 48 0.33 34.65 -11.39
N LYS A 49 0.01 33.67 -12.23
CA LYS A 49 0.93 32.99 -13.13
C LYS A 49 2.03 32.20 -12.39
N GLU A 50 1.77 31.81 -11.15
CA GLU A 50 2.57 30.90 -10.35
C GLU A 50 1.94 29.52 -10.33
N ASN A 51 2.75 28.49 -10.09
CA ASN A 51 2.32 27.10 -10.05
C ASN A 51 1.57 26.66 -11.33
N LYS A 52 2.07 27.07 -12.50
CA LYS A 52 1.38 26.88 -13.79
C LYS A 52 1.19 25.43 -14.20
N ARG A 53 1.96 24.48 -13.63
CA ARG A 53 1.95 23.04 -13.93
C ARG A 53 1.76 22.17 -12.70
N GLY A 54 1.24 22.72 -11.59
CA GLY A 54 0.95 21.97 -10.38
C GLY A 54 -0.33 21.10 -10.46
N TRP A 55 -0.73 20.71 -11.65
CA TRP A 55 -2.04 20.12 -12.00
C TRP A 55 -2.44 18.91 -11.18
N TYR A 56 -1.50 18.00 -10.93
CA TYR A 56 -1.76 16.70 -10.33
C TYR A 56 -1.19 16.57 -8.91
N THR A 57 -0.76 17.68 -8.32
CA THR A 57 -0.16 17.67 -6.98
C THR A 57 -1.13 17.26 -5.87
N SER A 58 -2.45 17.24 -6.16
CA SER A 58 -3.49 16.78 -5.21
C SER A 58 -4.24 15.53 -5.67
N ASP A 59 -3.80 14.86 -6.73
CA ASP A 59 -4.47 13.70 -7.34
C ASP A 59 -3.96 12.38 -6.74
N GLY A 60 -3.62 12.42 -5.42
CA GLY A 60 -3.01 11.31 -4.72
C GLY A 60 -1.49 11.32 -4.84
N MET A 61 -0.87 12.46 -5.11
CA MET A 61 0.58 12.58 -5.07
C MET A 61 1.09 12.31 -3.67
N PHE A 62 2.15 11.52 -3.56
CA PHE A 62 2.85 11.33 -2.31
C PHE A 62 4.23 12.00 -2.30
N TYR A 63 4.68 12.33 -1.10
CA TYR A 63 6.00 12.87 -0.80
C TYR A 63 6.71 11.91 0.13
N LEU A 64 7.90 11.46 -0.24
CA LEU A 64 8.71 10.56 0.58
C LEU A 64 9.99 11.28 1.01
N TYR A 65 10.14 11.48 2.33
CA TYR A 65 11.32 12.06 2.97
C TYR A 65 12.04 10.97 3.76
N ASN A 66 12.86 10.21 3.06
CA ASN A 66 13.66 9.10 3.63
C ASN A 66 15.07 9.53 4.02
N GLY A 67 15.18 10.72 4.64
CA GLY A 67 16.47 11.31 5.00
C GLY A 67 17.16 12.06 3.85
N ASP A 68 16.54 12.13 2.67
CA ASP A 68 17.02 12.84 1.49
C ASP A 68 16.15 14.06 1.19
N LEU A 69 16.45 15.20 1.84
CA LEU A 69 15.76 16.45 1.56
C LEU A 69 16.15 17.06 0.21
N SER A 70 17.28 16.66 -0.34
CA SER A 70 17.78 17.14 -1.64
C SER A 70 16.90 16.67 -2.80
N HIS A 71 16.14 15.58 -2.62
CA HIS A 71 15.22 15.08 -3.64
C HIS A 71 14.26 16.16 -4.16
N TYR A 72 13.73 17.03 -3.28
CA TYR A 72 12.78 18.08 -3.66
C TYR A 72 13.43 19.47 -3.82
N SER A 73 14.75 19.58 -3.74
CA SER A 73 15.51 20.82 -3.94
C SER A 73 16.19 20.88 -5.31
N ASP A 74 17.01 21.91 -5.53
CA ASP A 74 17.92 22.05 -6.68
C ASP A 74 17.24 21.85 -8.03
N GLY A 75 16.14 22.58 -8.25
CA GLY A 75 15.44 22.57 -9.52
C GLY A 75 14.52 21.36 -9.73
N TYR A 76 14.12 20.64 -8.69
CA TYR A 76 13.14 19.54 -8.81
C TYR A 76 11.88 20.00 -9.55
N TRP A 77 11.20 21.05 -9.07
CA TRP A 77 9.89 21.47 -9.60
C TRP A 77 9.92 21.93 -11.07
N PRO A 78 10.89 22.70 -11.55
CA PRO A 78 10.93 23.05 -12.97
C PRO A 78 11.36 21.91 -13.89
N THR A 79 11.94 20.81 -13.35
CA THR A 79 12.46 19.70 -14.15
C THR A 79 11.64 18.42 -14.07
N VAL A 80 10.86 18.22 -12.98
CA VAL A 80 10.00 17.03 -12.85
C VAL A 80 8.95 17.01 -13.98
N ASN A 81 8.67 15.82 -14.54
CA ASN A 81 7.59 15.70 -15.49
C ASN A 81 6.22 15.87 -14.79
N PRO A 82 5.49 16.97 -15.02
CA PRO A 82 4.25 17.26 -14.30
C PRO A 82 3.10 16.30 -14.62
N TYR A 83 3.23 15.48 -15.68
CA TYR A 83 2.27 14.44 -16.04
C TYR A 83 2.49 13.12 -15.29
N LYS A 84 3.65 12.96 -14.63
CA LYS A 84 4.05 11.70 -13.97
C LYS A 84 4.38 11.93 -12.49
N MET A 85 3.49 12.59 -11.75
CA MET A 85 3.70 12.82 -10.32
C MET A 85 3.58 11.51 -9.52
N PRO A 86 4.46 11.25 -8.52
CA PRO A 86 4.46 10.00 -7.76
C PRO A 86 3.11 9.70 -7.11
N GLY A 87 2.58 8.50 -7.33
CA GLY A 87 1.31 8.03 -6.76
C GLY A 87 0.05 8.44 -7.53
N THR A 88 0.17 9.27 -8.58
CA THR A 88 -0.99 9.70 -9.38
C THR A 88 -1.39 8.65 -10.42
N THR A 89 -2.68 8.64 -10.75
CA THR A 89 -3.26 7.82 -11.83
C THR A 89 -3.92 8.77 -12.80
N GLU A 90 -3.32 8.94 -13.99
CA GLU A 90 -3.71 9.96 -14.95
C GLU A 90 -3.66 9.45 -16.38
N THR A 91 -4.30 10.20 -17.28
CA THR A 91 -4.16 9.99 -18.71
C THR A 91 -3.03 10.87 -19.28
N ASP A 92 -2.54 10.51 -20.48
CA ASP A 92 -1.55 11.30 -21.22
C ASP A 92 -2.18 12.48 -22.01
N ALA A 93 -3.43 12.81 -21.73
CA ALA A 93 -4.13 13.96 -22.26
C ALA A 93 -3.35 15.25 -21.98
N LYS A 94 -3.11 16.05 -23.01
CA LYS A 94 -2.38 17.30 -22.88
C LYS A 94 -3.19 18.32 -22.08
N ARG A 95 -2.52 19.01 -21.16
CA ARG A 95 -3.07 20.05 -20.32
C ARG A 95 -2.33 21.36 -20.53
N ALA A 96 -3.07 22.47 -20.61
CA ALA A 96 -2.49 23.79 -20.82
C ALA A 96 -1.84 24.31 -19.53
N ASP A 97 -0.76 25.07 -19.66
CA ASP A 97 -0.19 25.82 -18.54
C ASP A 97 -1.25 26.75 -17.95
N SER A 98 -1.28 26.84 -16.63
CA SER A 98 -2.28 27.67 -15.92
C SER A 98 -3.74 27.25 -16.18
N ASP A 99 -4.00 26.00 -16.54
CA ASP A 99 -5.38 25.48 -16.57
C ASP A 99 -6.01 25.67 -15.16
N THR A 100 -7.27 26.07 -15.15
CA THR A 100 -7.92 26.43 -13.89
C THR A 100 -8.25 25.20 -13.08
N GLY A 101 -7.96 25.26 -11.79
CA GLY A 101 -8.42 24.24 -10.84
C GLY A 101 -9.94 24.13 -10.81
N LYS A 102 -10.45 22.92 -10.62
CA LYS A 102 -11.87 22.57 -10.69
C LYS A 102 -12.31 21.90 -9.40
N VAL A 103 -13.58 22.08 -9.04
CA VAL A 103 -14.25 21.21 -8.08
C VAL A 103 -14.77 20.00 -8.85
N LEU A 104 -14.28 18.82 -8.48
CA LEU A 104 -14.59 17.56 -9.15
C LEU A 104 -15.50 16.69 -8.26
N PRO A 105 -16.23 15.71 -8.83
CA PRO A 105 -17.21 14.90 -8.07
C PRO A 105 -16.53 13.79 -7.23
N SER A 106 -15.53 14.16 -6.40
CA SER A 106 -14.80 13.28 -5.51
C SER A 106 -15.27 13.49 -4.06
N ALA A 107 -16.41 12.92 -3.69
CA ALA A 107 -17.04 13.14 -2.40
C ALA A 107 -16.47 12.22 -1.30
N PHE A 108 -16.11 10.99 -1.64
CA PHE A 108 -15.59 9.98 -0.72
C PHE A 108 -14.07 10.10 -0.59
N VAL A 109 -13.61 11.15 0.10
CA VAL A 109 -12.20 11.46 0.36
C VAL A 109 -12.00 11.74 1.83
N GLY A 110 -11.17 10.92 2.49
CA GLY A 110 -10.93 11.06 3.92
C GLY A 110 -10.05 9.96 4.50
N THR A 111 -9.93 9.98 5.82
CA THR A 111 -9.00 9.12 6.55
C THR A 111 -9.58 8.60 7.84
N SER A 112 -9.08 7.43 8.28
CA SER A 112 -9.19 6.96 9.66
C SER A 112 -7.81 6.82 10.27
N LYS A 113 -7.60 7.38 11.46
CA LYS A 113 -6.35 7.30 12.22
C LYS A 113 -6.55 6.45 13.46
N LEU A 114 -5.84 5.35 13.56
CA LEU A 114 -5.89 4.48 14.74
C LEU A 114 -4.93 4.98 15.83
N ASP A 115 -3.70 5.33 15.42
CA ASP A 115 -2.63 5.82 16.28
C ASP A 115 -1.56 6.59 15.45
N ASP A 116 -0.42 6.90 16.08
CA ASP A 116 0.65 7.68 15.44
C ASP A 116 1.45 6.90 14.39
N ALA A 117 1.17 5.62 14.19
CA ALA A 117 1.89 4.75 13.25
C ALA A 117 0.96 4.14 12.19
N ASN A 118 -0.35 4.14 12.42
CA ASN A 118 -1.30 3.42 11.58
C ASN A 118 -2.51 4.28 11.24
N ALA A 119 -2.73 4.44 9.94
CA ALA A 119 -3.87 5.17 9.38
C ALA A 119 -4.23 4.60 8.01
N THR A 120 -5.47 4.83 7.59
CA THR A 120 -5.98 4.50 6.26
C THR A 120 -6.53 5.77 5.62
N ALA A 121 -6.17 6.04 4.37
CA ALA A 121 -6.71 7.14 3.57
C ALA A 121 -7.37 6.60 2.30
N THR A 122 -8.35 7.32 1.78
CA THR A 122 -9.02 6.98 0.52
C THR A 122 -9.41 8.21 -0.28
N MET A 123 -9.54 8.00 -1.58
CA MET A 123 -10.04 8.97 -2.54
C MET A 123 -10.83 8.26 -3.62
N ASP A 124 -12.11 8.57 -3.73
CA ASP A 124 -12.90 8.29 -4.91
C ASP A 124 -12.52 9.33 -5.98
N PHE A 125 -11.57 8.95 -6.82
CA PHE A 125 -10.87 9.84 -7.72
C PHE A 125 -11.62 10.06 -9.02
N THR A 126 -11.69 11.31 -9.45
CA THR A 126 -12.09 11.72 -10.80
C THR A 126 -11.06 12.71 -11.32
N ASN A 127 -10.48 12.45 -12.49
CA ASN A 127 -9.46 13.33 -13.07
C ASN A 127 -10.02 14.66 -13.58
N TRP A 128 -9.13 15.59 -13.93
CA TRP A 128 -9.44 16.98 -14.26
C TRP A 128 -10.43 17.21 -15.41
N ASN A 129 -10.48 16.31 -16.40
CA ASN A 129 -11.41 16.35 -17.53
C ASN A 129 -12.56 15.34 -17.42
N GLN A 130 -12.65 14.65 -16.28
CA GLN A 130 -13.70 13.68 -15.94
C GLN A 130 -13.80 12.50 -16.90
N THR A 131 -12.71 12.12 -17.52
CA THR A 131 -12.61 10.95 -18.40
C THR A 131 -12.04 9.72 -17.71
N LEU A 132 -11.37 9.90 -16.56
CA LEU A 132 -10.76 8.84 -15.78
C LEU A 132 -11.30 8.88 -14.34
N THR A 133 -11.73 7.73 -13.85
CA THR A 133 -12.09 7.54 -12.45
C THR A 133 -11.37 6.34 -11.85
N ALA A 134 -11.19 6.32 -10.52
CA ALA A 134 -10.59 5.22 -9.80
C ALA A 134 -10.92 5.28 -8.30
N HIS A 135 -11.04 4.14 -7.65
CA HIS A 135 -10.96 4.04 -6.20
C HIS A 135 -9.49 3.95 -5.78
N LYS A 136 -9.00 4.88 -4.99
CA LYS A 136 -7.60 4.92 -4.53
C LYS A 136 -7.54 4.88 -3.01
N SER A 137 -6.64 4.06 -2.46
CA SER A 137 -6.45 3.96 -1.01
C SER A 137 -4.97 3.82 -0.65
N TRP A 138 -4.65 4.36 0.52
CA TRP A 138 -3.31 4.35 1.11
C TRP A 138 -3.42 3.81 2.54
N PHE A 139 -2.61 2.82 2.85
CA PHE A 139 -2.59 2.16 4.15
C PHE A 139 -1.21 2.35 4.77
N MET A 140 -1.13 3.27 5.70
CA MET A 140 0.09 3.59 6.43
C MET A 140 0.22 2.61 7.60
N LEU A 141 1.22 1.73 7.53
CA LEU A 141 1.42 0.61 8.44
C LEU A 141 2.82 0.68 9.04
N LYS A 142 3.05 1.66 9.93
CA LYS A 142 4.30 1.90 10.67
C LYS A 142 5.52 2.15 9.78
N ASP A 143 6.10 1.13 9.16
CA ASP A 143 7.34 1.15 8.39
C ASP A 143 7.15 0.93 6.88
N LYS A 144 5.91 0.81 6.44
CA LYS A 144 5.52 0.56 5.06
C LYS A 144 4.19 1.19 4.72
N ILE A 145 3.97 1.46 3.46
CA ILE A 145 2.73 2.03 2.97
C ILE A 145 2.22 1.19 1.81
N ALA A 146 0.99 0.68 1.92
CA ALA A 146 0.33 0.04 0.79
C ALA A 146 -0.46 1.07 -0.03
N PHE A 147 -0.38 0.97 -1.34
CA PHE A 147 -1.12 1.75 -2.31
C PHE A 147 -2.02 0.80 -3.09
N LEU A 148 -3.31 1.00 -3.05
CA LEU A 148 -4.27 0.26 -3.85
C LEU A 148 -5.05 1.19 -4.77
N GLY A 149 -5.27 0.73 -5.99
CA GLY A 149 -6.20 1.31 -6.94
C GLY A 149 -7.09 0.24 -7.53
N SER A 150 -8.38 0.49 -7.65
CA SER A 150 -9.34 -0.41 -8.27
C SER A 150 -10.40 0.37 -9.03
N ASN A 151 -11.22 -0.35 -9.79
CA ASN A 151 -12.30 0.23 -10.60
C ASN A 151 -11.82 1.41 -11.45
N ILE A 152 -10.64 1.25 -12.08
CA ILE A 152 -10.07 2.27 -12.97
C ILE A 152 -10.90 2.26 -14.27
N GLN A 153 -11.57 3.38 -14.54
CA GLN A 153 -12.43 3.54 -15.72
C GLN A 153 -11.91 4.70 -16.56
N ASN A 154 -11.57 4.44 -17.80
CA ASN A 154 -11.14 5.47 -18.77
C ASN A 154 -12.11 5.50 -19.95
N THR A 155 -12.80 6.60 -20.12
CA THR A 155 -13.77 6.81 -21.20
C THR A 155 -13.17 7.57 -22.40
N SER A 156 -11.90 7.99 -22.31
CA SER A 156 -11.17 8.64 -23.39
C SER A 156 -10.38 7.63 -24.24
N THR A 157 -9.78 8.12 -25.30
CA THR A 157 -8.82 7.38 -26.11
C THR A 157 -7.38 7.55 -25.65
N ASP A 158 -7.15 8.41 -24.64
CA ASP A 158 -5.83 8.66 -24.08
C ASP A 158 -5.39 7.47 -23.23
N THR A 159 -4.08 7.26 -23.13
CA THR A 159 -3.54 6.15 -22.32
C THR A 159 -3.55 6.50 -20.85
N ALA A 160 -4.15 5.65 -20.02
CA ALA A 160 -4.14 5.80 -18.58
C ALA A 160 -2.97 5.03 -17.95
N ALA A 161 -2.32 5.63 -16.95
CA ALA A 161 -1.26 4.98 -16.19
C ALA A 161 -1.21 5.47 -14.73
N THR A 162 -0.73 4.59 -13.84
CA THR A 162 -0.34 4.98 -12.49
C THR A 162 1.17 5.18 -12.44
N THR A 163 1.61 6.36 -12.02
CA THR A 163 3.01 6.63 -11.72
C THR A 163 3.31 6.10 -10.31
N ILE A 164 4.12 5.06 -10.23
CA ILE A 164 4.54 4.46 -8.96
C ILE A 164 5.52 5.38 -8.25
N ASP A 165 6.53 5.88 -8.98
CA ASP A 165 7.46 6.91 -8.50
C ASP A 165 8.06 7.69 -9.67
N GLN A 166 8.46 8.93 -9.41
CA GLN A 166 9.34 9.72 -10.24
C GLN A 166 10.39 10.36 -9.35
N ARG A 167 11.59 9.76 -9.33
CA ARG A 167 12.64 10.10 -8.37
C ARG A 167 13.77 10.86 -9.03
N LYS A 168 14.06 12.06 -8.51
CA LYS A 168 15.26 12.80 -8.88
C LYS A 168 16.49 12.02 -8.43
N LEU A 169 17.45 11.85 -9.32
CA LEU A 169 18.70 11.16 -9.07
C LEU A 169 19.80 12.18 -8.82
N GLU A 170 20.69 11.85 -7.90
CA GLU A 170 21.88 12.66 -7.62
C GLU A 170 23.12 11.93 -8.12
N SER A 171 24.00 12.65 -8.81
CA SER A 171 25.28 12.09 -9.28
C SER A 171 26.16 11.59 -8.14
N SER A 172 26.07 12.23 -6.96
CA SER A 172 26.78 11.83 -5.75
C SER A 172 26.26 10.56 -5.10
N ASN A 173 25.02 10.17 -5.41
CA ASN A 173 24.36 8.99 -4.82
C ASN A 173 23.41 8.34 -5.84
N PRO A 174 23.93 7.77 -6.93
CA PRO A 174 23.11 7.10 -7.91
C PRO A 174 22.49 5.83 -7.30
N TYR A 175 21.21 5.58 -7.64
CA TYR A 175 20.58 4.31 -7.32
C TYR A 175 20.99 3.21 -8.30
N LYS A 176 21.31 2.03 -7.76
CA LYS A 176 21.21 0.77 -8.54
C LYS A 176 19.78 0.29 -8.47
N VAL A 177 19.26 -0.13 -9.60
CA VAL A 177 17.87 -0.60 -9.71
C VAL A 177 17.85 -2.10 -9.90
N TYR A 178 17.03 -2.78 -9.11
CA TYR A 178 16.84 -4.23 -9.22
C TYR A 178 15.36 -4.52 -9.50
N VAL A 179 15.10 -5.40 -10.46
CA VAL A 179 13.77 -5.92 -10.79
C VAL A 179 13.76 -7.41 -10.49
N ASN A 180 12.87 -7.87 -9.60
CA ASN A 180 12.85 -9.26 -9.14
C ASN A 180 14.24 -9.74 -8.71
N ASP A 181 14.92 -8.91 -7.91
CA ASP A 181 16.29 -9.11 -7.39
C ASP A 181 17.42 -9.22 -8.45
N LYS A 182 17.13 -8.86 -9.72
CA LYS A 182 18.13 -8.78 -10.79
C LYS A 182 18.40 -7.34 -11.15
N GLU A 183 19.68 -6.96 -11.24
CA GLU A 183 20.07 -5.59 -11.62
C GLU A 183 19.55 -5.25 -13.02
N ALA A 184 18.90 -4.09 -13.12
CA ALA A 184 18.31 -3.57 -14.35
C ALA A 184 19.10 -2.37 -14.87
N SER A 185 19.47 -2.40 -16.14
CA SER A 185 20.02 -1.25 -16.83
C SER A 185 18.90 -0.43 -17.44
N LEU A 186 18.79 0.82 -17.03
CA LEU A 186 17.79 1.78 -17.48
C LEU A 186 18.40 2.77 -18.48
N THR A 187 17.59 3.20 -19.42
CA THR A 187 17.92 4.20 -20.43
C THR A 187 16.86 5.31 -20.44
N GLU A 188 17.08 6.36 -21.24
CA GLU A 188 16.09 7.43 -21.44
C GLU A 188 14.80 6.89 -22.05
N GLN A 189 14.90 5.90 -22.93
CA GLN A 189 13.73 5.24 -23.49
C GLN A 189 13.04 4.39 -22.44
N GLU A 190 11.73 4.57 -22.30
CA GLU A 190 10.87 3.76 -21.45
C GLU A 190 10.92 2.30 -21.90
N LYS A 191 11.13 1.39 -20.95
CA LYS A 191 11.22 -0.05 -21.16
C LYS A 191 10.27 -0.78 -20.22
N ASP A 192 9.53 -1.73 -20.78
CA ASP A 192 8.65 -2.62 -20.01
C ASP A 192 9.41 -3.78 -19.38
N TYR A 193 9.09 -4.04 -18.12
CA TYR A 193 9.52 -5.19 -17.34
C TYR A 193 8.29 -6.02 -16.98
N PRO A 194 7.97 -7.05 -17.80
CA PRO A 194 6.82 -7.90 -17.55
C PRO A 194 7.04 -8.77 -16.30
N GLU A 195 5.96 -9.28 -15.72
CA GLU A 195 6.00 -10.16 -14.55
C GLU A 195 6.82 -9.60 -13.37
N THR A 196 6.83 -8.27 -13.20
CA THR A 196 7.51 -7.61 -12.10
C THR A 196 6.71 -7.80 -10.81
N GLN A 197 7.36 -8.39 -9.79
CA GLN A 197 6.84 -8.50 -8.44
C GLN A 197 7.53 -7.56 -7.47
N SER A 198 8.79 -7.18 -7.76
CA SER A 198 9.51 -6.23 -6.94
C SER A 198 10.42 -5.33 -7.76
N VAL A 199 10.55 -4.08 -7.29
CA VAL A 199 11.59 -3.14 -7.72
C VAL A 199 12.30 -2.65 -6.46
N PHE A 200 13.63 -2.65 -6.48
CA PHE A 200 14.43 -2.16 -5.38
C PHE A 200 15.41 -1.10 -5.85
N LEU A 201 15.39 0.04 -5.20
CA LEU A 201 16.32 1.15 -5.42
C LEU A 201 17.38 1.11 -4.32
N GLU A 202 18.59 0.67 -4.68
CA GLU A 202 19.71 0.56 -3.77
C GLU A 202 20.61 1.80 -3.86
N SER A 203 20.73 2.51 -2.78
CA SER A 203 21.59 3.66 -2.58
C SER A 203 22.89 3.25 -1.88
N SER A 204 23.96 4.03 -2.02
CA SER A 204 25.17 3.87 -1.20
C SER A 204 24.92 4.14 0.29
N ASP A 205 23.89 4.93 0.62
CA ASP A 205 23.34 5.09 1.97
C ASP A 205 22.06 4.26 2.09
N SER A 206 22.10 3.17 2.85
CA SER A 206 20.96 2.26 3.01
C SER A 206 19.70 2.94 3.57
N LYS A 207 19.84 4.08 4.27
CA LYS A 207 18.69 4.89 4.73
C LYS A 207 17.91 5.51 3.58
N LYS A 208 18.51 5.62 2.40
CA LYS A 208 17.83 6.12 1.19
C LYS A 208 17.25 5.03 0.32
N ASN A 209 17.46 3.77 0.65
CA ASN A 209 16.90 2.64 -0.10
C ASN A 209 15.39 2.64 -0.10
N ILE A 210 14.80 2.16 -1.20
CA ILE A 210 13.36 2.07 -1.37
C ILE A 210 13.02 0.74 -2.04
N GLY A 211 12.18 -0.06 -1.40
CA GLY A 211 11.58 -1.26 -1.98
C GLY A 211 10.15 -1.03 -2.42
N TYR A 212 9.80 -1.53 -3.59
CA TYR A 212 8.43 -1.62 -4.09
C TYR A 212 8.11 -3.09 -4.29
N PHE A 213 7.07 -3.57 -3.64
CA PHE A 213 6.55 -4.91 -3.81
C PHE A 213 5.15 -4.83 -4.43
N PHE A 214 4.92 -5.50 -5.55
CA PHE A 214 3.63 -5.53 -6.25
C PHE A 214 2.87 -6.78 -5.81
N PHE A 215 1.67 -6.62 -5.25
CA PHE A 215 0.84 -7.72 -4.76
C PHE A 215 0.46 -8.71 -5.87
N LYS A 216 0.31 -8.20 -7.08
CA LYS A 216 0.12 -9.00 -8.30
C LYS A 216 1.25 -8.66 -9.26
N LYS A 217 1.88 -9.68 -9.85
CA LYS A 217 2.87 -9.48 -10.91
C LYS A 217 2.27 -8.64 -12.02
N SER A 218 2.96 -7.59 -12.39
CA SER A 218 2.49 -6.59 -13.34
C SER A 218 3.57 -6.26 -14.36
N SER A 219 3.17 -5.72 -15.51
CA SER A 219 4.12 -5.10 -16.43
C SER A 219 4.40 -3.69 -15.94
N ILE A 220 5.63 -3.42 -15.54
CA ILE A 220 6.08 -2.13 -15.03
C ILE A 220 7.00 -1.49 -16.05
N SER A 221 6.68 -0.25 -16.43
CA SER A 221 7.51 0.54 -17.34
C SER A 221 8.47 1.41 -16.55
N MET A 222 9.73 1.44 -16.94
CA MET A 222 10.75 2.26 -16.30
C MET A 222 11.64 2.97 -17.31
N SER A 223 12.07 4.19 -16.95
CA SER A 223 13.06 4.96 -17.70
C SER A 223 13.95 5.75 -16.74
N LYS A 224 15.13 6.13 -17.25
CA LYS A 224 16.09 7.00 -16.56
C LYS A 224 16.46 8.11 -17.55
N ALA A 225 15.94 9.31 -17.36
CA ALA A 225 16.03 10.38 -18.34
C ALA A 225 16.46 11.72 -17.72
N LEU A 226 17.28 12.47 -18.47
CA LEU A 226 17.60 13.85 -18.18
C LEU A 226 16.42 14.74 -18.54
N GLN A 227 15.91 15.50 -17.57
CA GLN A 227 14.81 16.44 -17.74
C GLN A 227 15.29 17.86 -17.50
N LYS A 228 14.81 18.80 -18.31
CA LYS A 228 15.23 20.20 -18.30
C LYS A 228 14.03 21.12 -18.14
N GLY A 229 14.28 22.28 -17.54
CA GLY A 229 13.27 23.32 -17.37
C GLY A 229 13.85 24.56 -16.71
N ALA A 230 13.04 25.60 -16.61
CA ALA A 230 13.39 26.82 -15.90
C ALA A 230 12.28 27.17 -14.87
N TRP A 231 12.65 27.84 -13.80
CA TRP A 231 11.66 28.30 -12.81
C TRP A 231 10.58 29.20 -13.42
N LYS A 232 10.93 29.99 -14.45
CA LYS A 232 10.02 30.81 -15.23
C LYS A 232 8.93 30.02 -15.94
N ASP A 233 9.20 28.75 -16.29
CA ASP A 233 8.22 27.88 -16.95
C ASP A 233 7.00 27.61 -16.05
N ILE A 234 7.22 27.58 -14.74
CA ILE A 234 6.16 27.28 -13.76
C ILE A 234 5.75 28.49 -12.90
N ASN A 235 6.61 29.52 -12.80
CA ASN A 235 6.36 30.77 -12.09
C ASN A 235 6.92 31.94 -12.90
N GLU A 236 6.06 32.75 -13.52
CA GLU A 236 6.45 33.74 -14.53
C GLU A 236 7.50 34.75 -14.06
N GLY A 237 7.46 35.15 -12.79
CA GLY A 237 8.38 36.12 -12.20
C GLY A 237 9.76 35.57 -11.82
N GLN A 238 10.03 34.27 -12.07
CA GLN A 238 11.25 33.60 -11.64
C GLN A 238 12.32 33.55 -12.76
N SER A 239 13.49 33.00 -12.45
CA SER A 239 14.64 32.88 -13.36
C SER A 239 14.32 32.03 -14.59
N ASP A 240 14.77 32.48 -15.76
CA ASP A 240 14.75 31.74 -17.02
C ASP A 240 16.01 30.91 -17.27
N LYS A 241 16.92 30.86 -16.29
CA LYS A 241 18.10 30.00 -16.36
C LYS A 241 17.66 28.53 -16.39
N GLU A 242 18.05 27.81 -17.44
CA GLU A 242 17.81 26.38 -17.55
C GLU A 242 18.52 25.62 -16.42
N VAL A 243 17.80 24.71 -15.82
CA VAL A 243 18.30 23.70 -14.87
C VAL A 243 17.96 22.31 -15.41
N GLU A 244 18.75 21.32 -15.06
CA GLU A 244 18.57 19.95 -15.48
C GLU A 244 18.75 18.98 -14.31
N ASN A 245 17.95 17.93 -14.30
CA ASN A 245 18.05 16.83 -13.34
C ASN A 245 17.74 15.50 -14.02
N GLU A 246 18.40 14.45 -13.61
CA GLU A 246 18.10 13.10 -14.04
C GLU A 246 17.00 12.50 -13.17
N PHE A 247 16.03 11.85 -13.79
CA PHE A 247 14.90 11.21 -13.10
C PHE A 247 14.78 9.74 -13.47
N LEU A 248 14.55 8.92 -12.46
CA LEU A 248 14.01 7.57 -12.60
C LEU A 248 12.49 7.67 -12.54
N THR A 249 11.80 7.16 -13.55
CA THR A 249 10.34 7.04 -13.56
C THR A 249 9.94 5.58 -13.56
N ILE A 250 8.97 5.22 -12.72
CA ILE A 250 8.38 3.89 -12.59
C ILE A 250 6.88 4.04 -12.76
N SER A 251 6.27 3.32 -13.70
CA SER A 251 4.83 3.42 -14.00
C SER A 251 4.20 2.08 -14.36
N GLN A 252 2.88 2.00 -14.20
CA GLN A 252 2.04 0.89 -14.64
C GLN A 252 0.93 1.41 -15.53
N ALA A 253 0.87 0.96 -16.78
CA ALA A 253 -0.20 1.29 -17.71
C ALA A 253 -1.49 0.52 -17.40
N HIS A 254 -2.64 1.16 -17.62
CA HIS A 254 -3.97 0.58 -17.50
C HIS A 254 -4.60 0.47 -18.89
N LYS A 255 -4.80 -0.77 -19.35
CA LYS A 255 -5.20 -1.07 -20.74
C LYS A 255 -6.69 -1.33 -20.91
N GLN A 256 -7.42 -1.50 -19.81
CA GLN A 256 -8.86 -1.82 -19.85
C GLN A 256 -9.61 -1.23 -18.66
N ASN A 257 -10.89 -1.00 -18.86
CA ASN A 257 -11.78 -0.58 -17.78
C ASN A 257 -11.93 -1.68 -16.74
N GLY A 258 -12.04 -1.28 -15.47
CA GLY A 258 -12.04 -2.19 -14.33
C GLY A 258 -10.65 -2.66 -13.89
N ASP A 259 -9.58 -2.13 -14.51
CA ASP A 259 -8.19 -2.44 -14.13
C ASP A 259 -7.88 -1.99 -12.70
N SER A 260 -6.79 -2.51 -12.15
CA SER A 260 -6.36 -2.26 -10.78
C SER A 260 -4.85 -2.25 -10.67
N TYR A 261 -4.35 -1.63 -9.61
CA TYR A 261 -2.97 -1.75 -9.18
C TYR A 261 -2.88 -1.96 -7.66
N GLY A 262 -1.79 -2.54 -7.21
CA GLY A 262 -1.52 -2.65 -5.79
C GLY A 262 -0.05 -2.89 -5.53
N TYR A 263 0.54 -2.03 -4.70
CA TYR A 263 1.94 -2.18 -4.29
C TYR A 263 2.18 -1.71 -2.86
N MET A 264 3.24 -2.25 -2.26
CA MET A 264 3.77 -1.82 -0.97
C MET A 264 5.05 -1.03 -1.20
N LEU A 265 5.16 0.16 -0.64
CA LEU A 265 6.35 0.97 -0.57
C LEU A 265 7.02 0.76 0.79
N ILE A 266 8.30 0.37 0.79
CA ILE A 266 9.09 0.05 1.98
C ILE A 266 10.40 0.84 1.91
N PRO A 267 10.47 1.99 2.56
CA PRO A 267 11.68 2.81 2.59
C PRO A 267 12.64 2.35 3.70
N ASN A 268 13.89 2.80 3.62
CA ASN A 268 14.93 2.62 4.63
C ASN A 268 15.21 1.15 4.99
N VAL A 269 15.11 0.25 4.03
CA VAL A 269 15.34 -1.18 4.17
C VAL A 269 16.57 -1.59 3.35
N ASP A 270 17.39 -2.51 3.84
CA ASP A 270 18.39 -3.14 3.00
C ASP A 270 17.78 -4.22 2.08
N ARG A 271 18.43 -4.51 0.95
CA ARG A 271 17.89 -5.41 -0.07
C ARG A 271 17.70 -6.85 0.44
N ALA A 272 18.58 -7.34 1.31
CA ALA A 272 18.45 -8.69 1.85
C ALA A 272 17.22 -8.81 2.76
N THR A 273 17.01 -7.82 3.63
CA THR A 273 15.82 -7.72 4.49
C THR A 273 14.56 -7.57 3.64
N PHE A 274 14.57 -6.70 2.61
CA PHE A 274 13.45 -6.55 1.69
C PHE A 274 13.06 -7.88 1.04
N ASN A 275 14.02 -8.64 0.52
CA ASN A 275 13.79 -9.93 -0.11
C ASN A 275 13.22 -10.98 0.88
N GLN A 276 13.63 -10.92 2.15
CA GLN A 276 13.06 -11.78 3.20
C GLN A 276 11.60 -11.44 3.53
N MET A 277 11.23 -10.15 3.42
CA MET A 277 9.86 -9.70 3.69
C MET A 277 8.86 -10.16 2.61
N ILE A 278 9.28 -10.48 1.39
CA ILE A 278 8.39 -10.74 0.24
C ILE A 278 7.29 -11.76 0.57
N LYS A 279 7.63 -12.88 1.22
CA LYS A 279 6.65 -13.92 1.59
C LYS A 279 5.55 -13.41 2.54
N GLU A 280 5.91 -12.52 3.45
CA GLU A 280 4.95 -11.89 4.36
C GLU A 280 4.09 -10.87 3.60
N LEU A 281 4.72 -10.09 2.73
CA LEU A 281 4.04 -9.08 1.92
C LEU A 281 3.02 -9.70 0.95
N GLU A 282 3.30 -10.89 0.40
CA GLU A 282 2.36 -11.64 -0.45
C GLU A 282 1.01 -11.91 0.23
N SER A 283 1.02 -12.12 1.55
CA SER A 283 -0.18 -12.38 2.35
C SER A 283 -0.84 -11.12 2.91
N SER A 284 -0.27 -9.94 2.68
CA SER A 284 -0.78 -8.68 3.24
C SER A 284 -2.02 -8.17 2.52
N LEU A 285 -2.20 -8.45 1.23
CA LEU A 285 -3.40 -8.06 0.50
C LEU A 285 -4.56 -8.99 0.84
N ILE A 286 -5.65 -8.43 1.33
CA ILE A 286 -6.91 -9.16 1.61
C ILE A 286 -7.85 -9.04 0.41
N GLU A 287 -8.09 -7.80 -0.06
CA GLU A 287 -9.00 -7.54 -1.19
C GLU A 287 -8.60 -6.24 -1.92
N ASN A 288 -8.82 -6.19 -3.23
CA ASN A 288 -8.68 -4.98 -4.04
C ASN A 288 -9.63 -5.02 -5.23
N ASN A 289 -10.86 -4.62 -5.01
CA ASN A 289 -11.91 -4.56 -6.02
C ASN A 289 -12.74 -3.27 -5.93
N GLU A 290 -13.84 -3.18 -6.67
CA GLU A 290 -14.68 -1.99 -6.74
C GLU A 290 -15.43 -1.67 -5.42
N THR A 291 -15.68 -2.67 -4.57
CA THR A 291 -16.46 -2.50 -3.33
C THR A 291 -15.60 -2.49 -2.07
N LEU A 292 -14.40 -3.10 -2.14
CA LEU A 292 -13.56 -3.31 -0.96
C LEU A 292 -12.08 -3.25 -1.32
N GLN A 293 -11.35 -2.46 -0.56
CA GLN A 293 -9.88 -2.48 -0.54
C GLN A 293 -9.42 -2.74 0.89
N SER A 294 -8.58 -3.75 1.09
CA SER A 294 -8.14 -4.14 2.43
C SER A 294 -6.75 -4.77 2.41
N VAL A 295 -5.93 -4.37 3.39
CA VAL A 295 -4.61 -4.92 3.67
C VAL A 295 -4.50 -5.31 5.14
N TYR A 296 -3.59 -6.24 5.43
CA TYR A 296 -3.30 -6.71 6.78
C TYR A 296 -1.80 -6.73 7.06
N ASP A 297 -1.40 -6.13 8.16
CA ASP A 297 -0.05 -6.25 8.72
C ASP A 297 -0.06 -7.27 9.86
N ALA A 298 0.45 -8.47 9.58
CA ALA A 298 0.45 -9.56 10.55
C ALA A 298 1.35 -9.29 11.77
N LYS A 299 2.44 -8.53 11.61
CA LYS A 299 3.35 -8.20 12.73
C LYS A 299 2.71 -7.27 13.74
N GLN A 300 1.85 -6.37 13.28
CA GLN A 300 1.16 -5.41 14.14
C GLN A 300 -0.25 -5.83 14.51
N GLY A 301 -0.81 -6.86 13.85
CA GLY A 301 -2.22 -7.23 13.97
C GLY A 301 -3.14 -6.11 13.49
N VAL A 302 -2.76 -5.37 12.44
CA VAL A 302 -3.47 -4.18 11.95
C VAL A 302 -4.07 -4.43 10.58
N TRP A 303 -5.36 -4.14 10.43
CA TRP A 303 -6.06 -4.05 9.15
C TRP A 303 -6.29 -2.59 8.77
N GLY A 304 -6.01 -2.24 7.52
CA GLY A 304 -6.55 -1.09 6.86
C GLY A 304 -7.64 -1.52 5.89
N ILE A 305 -8.80 -0.87 5.91
CA ILE A 305 -9.96 -1.26 5.11
C ILE A 305 -10.66 -0.01 4.58
N VAL A 306 -10.99 -0.03 3.30
CA VAL A 306 -11.87 0.95 2.68
C VAL A 306 -13.03 0.20 2.04
N LYS A 307 -14.23 0.54 2.47
CA LYS A 307 -15.47 -0.04 1.97
C LYS A 307 -16.26 1.02 1.21
N TYR A 308 -16.55 0.75 -0.05
CA TYR A 308 -17.17 1.70 -0.98
C TYR A 308 -18.69 1.55 -1.10
N ASP A 309 -19.28 0.55 -0.48
CA ASP A 309 -20.72 0.29 -0.45
C ASP A 309 -21.22 -0.02 0.98
N ASP A 310 -22.54 -0.16 1.15
CA ASP A 310 -23.18 -0.47 2.44
C ASP A 310 -23.45 -1.96 2.64
N SER A 311 -22.91 -2.86 1.81
CA SER A 311 -23.00 -4.30 2.03
C SER A 311 -22.17 -4.71 3.27
N VAL A 312 -22.47 -5.87 3.86
CA VAL A 312 -21.64 -6.43 4.94
C VAL A 312 -20.48 -7.20 4.33
N SER A 313 -19.25 -6.91 4.77
CA SER A 313 -18.05 -7.62 4.33
C SER A 313 -17.38 -8.34 5.48
N THR A 314 -17.11 -9.65 5.28
CA THR A 314 -16.36 -10.47 6.25
C THR A 314 -14.86 -10.39 5.95
N ILE A 315 -14.08 -10.00 6.95
CA ILE A 315 -12.65 -9.80 6.83
C ILE A 315 -11.91 -10.92 7.54
N SER A 316 -11.04 -11.63 6.81
CA SER A 316 -10.15 -12.69 7.31
C SER A 316 -10.87 -13.76 8.16
N ASN A 317 -12.18 -13.97 7.99
CA ASN A 317 -13.02 -14.82 8.85
C ASN A 317 -12.97 -14.50 10.36
N GLN A 318 -12.58 -13.27 10.73
CA GLN A 318 -12.44 -12.85 12.11
C GLN A 318 -13.52 -11.86 12.54
N PHE A 319 -13.92 -10.98 11.64
CA PHE A 319 -14.93 -9.94 11.91
C PHE A 319 -15.62 -9.49 10.63
N GLN A 320 -16.65 -8.69 10.81
CA GLN A 320 -17.40 -8.04 9.74
C GLN A 320 -17.31 -6.52 9.86
N VAL A 321 -17.19 -5.84 8.73
CA VAL A 321 -17.42 -4.40 8.57
C VAL A 321 -18.79 -4.19 7.96
N LEU A 322 -19.59 -3.31 8.57
CA LEU A 322 -21.03 -3.26 8.37
C LEU A 322 -21.50 -2.09 7.51
N LYS A 323 -20.71 -1.04 7.39
CA LYS A 323 -21.05 0.21 6.69
C LYS A 323 -19.96 0.66 5.73
N ARG A 324 -20.34 1.43 4.74
CA ARG A 324 -19.42 2.21 3.89
C ARG A 324 -18.54 3.11 4.77
N GLY A 325 -17.23 3.17 4.47
CA GLY A 325 -16.31 3.99 5.24
C GLY A 325 -14.87 3.55 5.17
N VAL A 326 -14.05 4.25 5.91
CA VAL A 326 -12.62 4.02 6.08
C VAL A 326 -12.37 3.50 7.49
N TYR A 327 -11.66 2.38 7.58
CA TYR A 327 -11.36 1.71 8.84
C TYR A 327 -9.87 1.50 9.00
N THR A 328 -9.38 1.68 10.22
CA THR A 328 -8.08 1.16 10.65
C THR A 328 -8.32 0.41 11.95
N ILE A 329 -8.03 -0.90 11.96
CA ILE A 329 -8.44 -1.82 13.03
C ILE A 329 -7.21 -2.55 13.52
N ARG A 330 -7.03 -2.65 14.85
CA ARG A 330 -6.00 -3.49 15.48
C ARG A 330 -6.62 -4.52 16.38
N LYS A 331 -6.11 -5.74 16.33
CA LYS A 331 -6.41 -6.78 17.30
C LYS A 331 -5.51 -6.63 18.52
N GLU A 332 -6.11 -6.54 19.71
CA GLU A 332 -5.44 -6.42 21.02
C GLU A 332 -5.93 -7.54 21.92
N GLY A 333 -5.22 -8.70 21.89
CA GLY A 333 -5.71 -9.92 22.54
C GLY A 333 -6.97 -10.45 21.87
N ASP A 334 -8.07 -10.55 22.62
CA ASP A 334 -9.38 -10.96 22.10
C ASP A 334 -10.27 -9.79 21.66
N GLU A 335 -9.82 -8.56 21.88
CA GLU A 335 -10.57 -7.36 21.54
C GLU A 335 -10.02 -6.69 20.29
N TYR A 336 -10.77 -5.70 19.78
CA TYR A 336 -10.39 -4.89 18.62
C TYR A 336 -10.48 -3.42 18.97
N LYS A 337 -9.43 -2.69 18.62
CA LYS A 337 -9.42 -1.22 18.62
C LYS A 337 -9.75 -0.75 17.22
N ILE A 338 -10.74 0.11 17.07
CA ILE A 338 -11.30 0.51 15.78
C ILE A 338 -11.24 2.02 15.64
N ALA A 339 -10.74 2.48 14.49
CA ALA A 339 -10.93 3.83 14.01
C ALA A 339 -11.78 3.76 12.75
N TYR A 340 -12.89 4.47 12.73
CA TYR A 340 -13.84 4.53 11.62
C TYR A 340 -14.19 5.96 11.26
N TYR A 341 -14.33 6.22 9.97
CA TYR A 341 -14.82 7.49 9.44
C TYR A 341 -15.53 7.28 8.09
N ASN A 342 -16.70 7.89 7.92
CA ASN A 342 -17.34 7.97 6.61
C ASN A 342 -17.06 9.35 5.99
N PRO A 343 -16.23 9.45 4.93
CA PRO A 343 -15.87 10.73 4.33
C PRO A 343 -17.01 11.44 3.64
N GLU A 344 -18.01 10.73 3.16
CA GLU A 344 -19.13 11.32 2.43
C GLU A 344 -20.09 12.04 3.39
N THR A 345 -20.49 11.38 4.47
CA THR A 345 -21.34 11.97 5.51
C THR A 345 -20.55 12.84 6.50
N GLN A 346 -19.21 12.68 6.54
CA GLN A 346 -18.29 13.32 7.47
C GLN A 346 -18.56 12.92 8.94
N GLU A 347 -18.96 11.69 9.15
CA GLU A 347 -19.36 11.16 10.45
C GLU A 347 -18.46 10.02 10.88
N SER A 348 -18.29 9.90 12.20
CA SER A 348 -17.88 8.68 12.88
C SER A 348 -19.12 8.00 13.49
N ALA A 349 -19.03 6.73 13.79
CA ALA A 349 -20.11 5.98 14.43
C ALA A 349 -19.55 5.09 15.55
N PRO A 350 -20.38 4.73 16.57
CA PRO A 350 -19.99 3.73 17.56
C PRO A 350 -19.58 2.39 16.94
N ASP A 351 -18.61 1.71 17.55
CA ASP A 351 -18.04 0.49 17.02
C ASP A 351 -19.06 -0.59 16.68
N GLN A 352 -20.07 -0.77 17.55
CA GLN A 352 -21.16 -1.76 17.35
C GLN A 352 -22.02 -1.52 16.10
N GLU A 353 -22.02 -0.32 15.56
CA GLU A 353 -22.76 0.02 14.35
C GLU A 353 -21.98 -0.24 13.07
N VAL A 354 -20.66 -0.34 13.15
CA VAL A 354 -19.75 -0.43 11.98
C VAL A 354 -18.94 -1.71 11.95
N PHE A 355 -18.88 -2.43 13.09
CA PHE A 355 -18.04 -3.60 13.27
C PHE A 355 -18.78 -4.71 14.05
N LYS A 356 -18.54 -5.97 13.66
CA LYS A 356 -19.02 -7.15 14.38
C LYS A 356 -17.92 -8.20 14.44
N LYS A 357 -17.45 -8.53 15.64
CA LYS A 357 -16.56 -9.67 15.87
C LYS A 357 -17.32 -10.97 15.54
N LEU A 358 -16.67 -11.89 14.84
CA LEU A 358 -17.23 -13.24 14.64
C LEU A 358 -16.79 -14.15 15.78
N GLU A 359 -17.73 -14.90 16.34
CA GLU A 359 -17.41 -15.99 17.26
C GLU A 359 -16.69 -17.07 16.45
N GLN A 360 -15.53 -17.51 16.91
CA GLN A 360 -14.89 -18.70 16.35
C GLN A 360 -15.84 -19.86 16.60
N ALA A 361 -16.27 -20.54 15.53
CA ALA A 361 -17.03 -21.76 15.68
C ALA A 361 -16.25 -22.69 16.63
N ALA A 362 -16.85 -23.06 17.75
CA ALA A 362 -16.24 -23.97 18.70
C ALA A 362 -15.80 -25.21 17.91
N GLN A 363 -14.49 -25.53 17.92
CA GLN A 363 -14.04 -26.80 17.37
C GLN A 363 -14.84 -27.89 18.08
N PRO A 364 -15.44 -28.85 17.32
CA PRO A 364 -16.14 -29.95 17.97
C PRO A 364 -15.16 -30.61 18.95
N GLN A 365 -15.48 -30.54 20.23
CA GLN A 365 -14.74 -31.28 21.23
C GLN A 365 -14.87 -32.75 20.85
N VAL A 366 -13.78 -33.39 20.51
CA VAL A 366 -13.72 -34.83 20.40
C VAL A 366 -13.99 -35.35 21.80
N GLN A 367 -15.26 -35.70 22.08
CA GLN A 367 -15.62 -36.43 23.30
C GLN A 367 -14.93 -37.79 23.21
N ASN A 368 -13.85 -37.94 23.98
CA ASN A 368 -13.31 -39.24 24.31
C ASN A 368 -14.33 -39.97 25.23
N SER A 369 -15.29 -40.63 24.59
CA SER A 369 -16.11 -41.63 25.27
C SER A 369 -15.21 -42.84 25.62
N LYS A 370 -14.69 -42.86 26.83
CA LYS A 370 -14.22 -44.10 27.47
C LYS A 370 -15.44 -44.94 27.77
N GLU A 371 -15.84 -45.80 26.86
CA GLU A 371 -16.69 -46.93 27.18
C GLU A 371 -15.90 -47.95 27.95
N LYS A 372 -16.42 -48.29 29.15
CA LYS A 372 -15.99 -49.37 30.00
C LYS A 372 -16.30 -50.70 29.32
N GLU A 373 -15.28 -51.45 28.93
CA GLU A 373 -15.43 -52.89 28.70
C GLU A 373 -15.73 -53.60 30.01
N LYS A 374 -16.92 -54.19 30.05
CA LYS A 374 -17.23 -55.27 30.99
C LYS A 374 -17.14 -56.59 30.25
N SER A 375 -16.31 -57.46 30.78
CA SER A 375 -16.10 -58.86 30.40
C SER A 375 -17.38 -59.67 30.38
N GLU A 376 -17.56 -60.49 29.34
CA GLU A 376 -18.18 -61.80 29.47
C GLU A 376 -17.55 -62.78 28.46
N GLU A 377 -17.02 -63.87 28.99
CA GLU A 377 -16.56 -65.07 28.28
C GLU A 377 -17.76 -65.85 27.77
N GLU A 378 -17.67 -66.45 26.59
CA GLU A 378 -17.73 -67.88 26.36
C GLU A 378 -18.05 -68.28 24.89
N LYS A 379 -17.13 -69.13 24.40
CA LYS A 379 -17.30 -70.39 23.63
C LYS A 379 -17.69 -70.41 22.15
N ASN A 380 -16.67 -70.89 21.43
CA ASN A 380 -16.66 -72.08 20.55
C ASN A 380 -17.15 -72.04 19.10
N HIS A 381 -16.19 -72.50 18.33
CA HIS A 381 -16.21 -73.49 17.19
C HIS A 381 -16.10 -72.93 15.78
N SER A 382 -14.87 -73.24 15.23
CA SER A 382 -14.54 -73.90 13.95
C SER A 382 -15.36 -73.55 12.69
N ASP A 383 -14.71 -73.07 11.62
CA ASP A 383 -14.27 -73.95 10.54
C ASP A 383 -13.53 -73.12 9.43
N GLN A 384 -12.57 -73.82 8.91
CA GLN A 384 -11.67 -73.45 7.81
C GLN A 384 -12.40 -73.22 6.48
N LYS A 385 -11.89 -72.33 5.61
CA LYS A 385 -11.35 -72.67 4.32
C LYS A 385 -11.02 -71.47 3.42
N ASN A 386 -9.75 -71.48 3.00
CA ASN A 386 -9.20 -71.15 1.69
C ASN A 386 -9.28 -69.75 1.05
N LEU A 387 -8.05 -69.22 0.90
CA LEU A 387 -7.59 -68.22 -0.06
C LEU A 387 -7.84 -68.66 -1.55
N PRO A 388 -7.79 -67.76 -2.53
CA PRO A 388 -6.49 -67.41 -3.08
C PRO A 388 -6.22 -65.95 -3.46
N GLN A 389 -4.92 -65.70 -3.59
CA GLN A 389 -4.16 -64.55 -3.99
C GLN A 389 -4.55 -63.91 -5.32
N THR A 390 -4.30 -62.60 -5.42
CA THR A 390 -3.45 -61.83 -6.38
C THR A 390 -3.93 -60.38 -6.30
N GLY A 391 -3.15 -59.34 -6.32
CA GLY A 391 -1.91 -58.95 -6.79
C GLY A 391 -1.66 -57.47 -6.46
N GLU A 392 -0.45 -57.15 -6.44
CA GLU A 392 0.31 -55.93 -6.20
C GLU A 392 -0.31 -54.51 -6.36
N GLY A 393 0.11 -53.62 -5.46
CA GLY A 393 -0.04 -52.18 -5.56
C GLY A 393 0.56 -51.45 -4.35
N GLN A 394 1.81 -51.05 -4.43
CA GLN A 394 2.56 -50.41 -3.36
C GLN A 394 2.02 -49.06 -2.99
N SER A 395 1.82 -48.81 -1.70
CA SER A 395 1.71 -47.49 -1.12
C SER A 395 2.72 -47.35 0.00
N ILE A 396 3.58 -46.34 -0.11
CA ILE A 396 4.59 -46.02 0.88
C ILE A 396 4.00 -45.00 1.85
N LEU A 397 3.75 -45.42 3.06
CA LEU A 397 3.58 -44.59 4.24
C LEU A 397 4.97 -44.33 4.83
N ALA A 398 5.33 -43.06 4.99
CA ALA A 398 6.47 -42.70 5.82
C ALA A 398 5.99 -42.00 7.08
N SER A 399 6.40 -42.62 8.13
CA SER A 399 6.15 -42.40 9.53
C SER A 399 6.71 -41.12 10.11
N LEU A 400 5.98 -40.63 11.12
CA LEU A 400 6.36 -39.72 12.18
C LEU A 400 7.70 -40.07 12.86
N GLY A 401 8.43 -39.02 13.24
CA GLY A 401 9.49 -39.10 14.23
C GLY A 401 9.53 -37.83 15.08
N PHE A 402 9.00 -37.94 16.27
CA PHE A 402 9.20 -37.03 17.43
C PHE A 402 10.66 -37.04 17.83
N LEU A 403 11.18 -35.88 18.26
CA LEU A 403 12.03 -35.80 19.46
C LEU A 403 12.11 -34.34 19.98
N LEU A 404 11.57 -34.19 21.16
CA LEU A 404 11.72 -33.14 22.15
C LEU A 404 13.07 -33.28 22.90
N LEU A 405 13.37 -32.20 23.68
CA LEU A 405 14.40 -32.02 24.71
C LEU A 405 15.71 -31.42 24.16
N GLY A 406 16.15 -30.27 24.58
CA GLY A 406 16.14 -29.65 25.90
C GLY A 406 17.57 -29.36 26.29
N ALA A 407 17.93 -28.11 26.52
CA ALA A 407 18.93 -27.81 27.54
C ALA A 407 19.04 -26.29 27.78
N PHE A 408 18.58 -25.90 28.92
CA PHE A 408 19.03 -24.71 29.67
C PHE A 408 20.53 -24.77 29.90
N TYR A 409 21.24 -23.66 29.67
CA TYR A 409 22.36 -23.32 30.53
C TYR A 409 22.53 -21.81 30.65
N LEU A 410 22.41 -21.36 31.86
CA LEU A 410 22.83 -20.09 32.44
C LEU A 410 24.34 -19.90 32.30
N PHE A 411 24.81 -18.69 31.99
CA PHE A 411 26.01 -18.18 32.61
C PHE A 411 25.89 -16.70 32.98
N ARG A 412 26.29 -16.45 34.20
CA ARG A 412 26.14 -15.28 35.02
C ARG A 412 27.49 -14.60 35.16
N ARG A 413 27.49 -13.25 35.15
CA ARG A 413 28.45 -12.33 35.73
C ARG A 413 29.85 -12.18 35.14
N GLY A 414 30.21 -10.92 34.94
CA GLY A 414 31.55 -10.34 35.10
C GLY A 414 31.44 -8.84 35.10
N LYS A 415 31.53 -8.25 36.29
CA LYS A 415 31.72 -6.82 36.57
C LYS A 415 33.17 -6.41 36.31
N ASN A 416 33.32 -5.05 36.12
CA ASN A 416 34.48 -4.18 36.32
C ASN A 416 35.31 -3.94 35.06
N ASN A 417 35.45 -2.75 34.59
CA ASN A 417 35.83 -1.42 35.07
C ASN A 417 35.28 -0.35 34.15
#